data_2766723fbf03b44b1cd32b7235f18d8b
#
_entry.id   2766723fbf03b44b1cd32b7235f18d8b
#
_cell.length_a   1.000
_cell.length_b   1.000
_cell.length_c   1.000
_cell.angle_alpha   90.00
_cell.angle_beta   90.00
_cell.angle_gamma   90.00
#
_symmetry.space_group_name_H-M   'P 1'
#
loop_
_entity.id
_entity.type
_entity.pdbx_description
1 polymer ?
#
loop_
_entity_poly.entity_id
_entity_poly.type
_entity_poly.pdbx_seq_one_letter_code
_entity_poly.pdbx_strand_id
1 'polypeptide(L)'
;AHARGRKVYLTMNTLPTNEEADRLPQAIKDAAAAGVDAFIVADLGVLDACKTFAPDIDVHMSTQTGITNWAAARAAYNMGAKRVVLAREMTLQDIATLRDKTPPELEIEAFVHGAMCMSVSGRCLLSNYMAGRDANRGQCAQPCRWKYYLSEETRPGQLYEIGENENGSYILNANDMCTAPFLDLICNAGVDSLKIEGRAKTFYYV
;
A
#
# COMPACT_ATOMS: atom_id res chain seq x y z
N ALA A 1 17.22 13.91 -5.11
CA ALA A 1 17.05 13.46 -3.73
C ALA A 1 18.40 13.33 -3.03
N HIS A 2 19.33 12.52 -3.53
CA HIS A 2 20.63 12.23 -2.91
C HIS A 2 21.47 13.47 -2.64
N ALA A 3 21.49 14.45 -3.54
CA ALA A 3 22.17 15.74 -3.31
C ALA A 3 21.67 16.50 -2.06
N ARG A 4 20.52 16.09 -1.51
CA ARG A 4 19.95 16.63 -0.26
C ARG A 4 19.98 15.59 0.88
N GLY A 5 20.77 14.52 0.75
CA GLY A 5 20.86 13.45 1.74
C GLY A 5 19.56 12.66 1.92
N ARG A 6 18.72 12.55 0.87
CA ARG A 6 17.45 11.81 0.93
C ARG A 6 17.52 10.56 0.08
N LYS A 7 16.95 9.47 0.59
CA LYS A 7 16.84 8.19 -0.10
C LYS A 7 15.73 8.21 -1.16
N VAL A 8 15.88 7.35 -2.16
CA VAL A 8 14.90 7.14 -3.24
C VAL A 8 14.48 5.67 -3.26
N TYR A 9 13.20 5.41 -3.06
CA TYR A 9 12.63 4.08 -3.13
C TYR A 9 11.78 3.95 -4.39
N LEU A 10 12.11 2.98 -5.25
CA LEU A 10 11.39 2.74 -6.48
C LEU A 10 10.23 1.77 -6.25
N THR A 11 9.02 2.19 -6.60
CA THR A 11 7.85 1.29 -6.54
C THR A 11 7.80 0.38 -7.75
N MET A 12 7.92 -0.92 -7.52
CA MET A 12 7.70 -2.02 -8.47
C MET A 12 6.60 -2.93 -7.93
N ASN A 13 5.53 -2.32 -7.42
CA ASN A 13 4.46 -2.98 -6.69
C ASN A 13 3.21 -3.25 -7.53
N THR A 14 3.30 -3.18 -8.84
CA THR A 14 2.29 -3.72 -9.75
C THR A 14 2.40 -5.25 -9.80
N LEU A 15 1.30 -5.92 -10.11
CA LEU A 15 1.31 -7.36 -10.42
C LEU A 15 1.68 -7.51 -11.90
N PRO A 16 2.86 -8.03 -12.24
CA PRO A 16 3.32 -8.11 -13.63
C PRO A 16 2.57 -9.21 -14.38
N THR A 17 2.37 -8.99 -15.67
CA THR A 17 2.04 -10.06 -16.62
C THR A 17 3.28 -10.90 -16.92
N ASN A 18 3.13 -12.06 -17.57
CA ASN A 18 4.28 -12.89 -17.97
C ASN A 18 5.24 -12.10 -18.88
N GLU A 19 4.73 -11.32 -19.81
CA GLU A 19 5.56 -10.47 -20.69
C GLU A 19 6.34 -9.39 -19.92
N GLU A 20 5.74 -8.81 -18.87
CA GLU A 20 6.41 -7.85 -18.00
C GLU A 20 7.43 -8.54 -17.11
N ALA A 21 7.13 -9.77 -16.65
CA ALA A 21 8.06 -10.58 -15.85
C ALA A 21 9.37 -10.87 -16.60
N ASP A 22 9.30 -11.12 -17.91
CA ASP A 22 10.48 -11.33 -18.76
C ASP A 22 11.40 -10.09 -18.83
N ARG A 23 10.85 -8.90 -18.56
CA ARG A 23 11.60 -7.63 -18.57
C ARG A 23 12.15 -7.22 -17.20
N LEU A 24 11.73 -7.89 -16.12
CA LEU A 24 12.16 -7.55 -14.74
C LEU A 24 13.69 -7.53 -14.58
N PRO A 25 14.45 -8.52 -15.09
CA PRO A 25 15.91 -8.55 -14.91
C PRO A 25 16.60 -7.27 -15.38
N GLN A 26 16.21 -6.77 -16.55
CA GLN A 26 16.82 -5.56 -17.09
C GLN A 26 16.34 -4.30 -16.33
N ALA A 27 15.03 -4.19 -16.08
CA ALA A 27 14.47 -3.05 -15.36
C ALA A 27 15.08 -2.88 -13.95
N ILE A 28 15.31 -4.01 -13.24
CA ILE A 28 15.92 -4.01 -11.91
C ILE A 28 17.38 -3.56 -11.98
N LYS A 29 18.16 -4.08 -12.93
CA LYS A 29 19.55 -3.68 -13.13
C LYS A 29 19.68 -2.20 -13.48
N ASP A 30 18.83 -1.69 -14.36
CA ASP A 30 18.83 -0.28 -14.76
C ASP A 30 18.47 0.63 -13.57
N ALA A 31 17.51 0.24 -12.75
CA ALA A 31 17.14 0.97 -11.55
C ALA A 31 18.26 0.95 -10.50
N ALA A 32 18.92 -0.19 -10.29
CA ALA A 32 20.05 -0.31 -9.40
C ALA A 32 21.23 0.58 -9.87
N ALA A 33 21.52 0.58 -11.17
CA ALA A 33 22.54 1.43 -11.78
C ALA A 33 22.20 2.93 -11.67
N ALA A 34 20.92 3.28 -11.66
CA ALA A 34 20.45 4.64 -11.41
C ALA A 34 20.58 5.08 -9.93
N GLY A 35 20.92 4.16 -9.03
CA GLY A 35 21.22 4.44 -7.62
C GLY A 35 19.96 4.50 -6.73
N VAL A 36 18.95 3.70 -6.97
CA VAL A 36 17.84 3.57 -6.02
C VAL A 36 18.31 2.93 -4.72
N ASP A 37 17.75 3.35 -3.59
CA ASP A 37 18.16 2.85 -2.26
C ASP A 37 17.32 1.62 -1.84
N ALA A 38 16.13 1.45 -2.39
CA ALA A 38 15.30 0.27 -2.17
C ALA A 38 14.24 0.10 -3.27
N PHE A 39 13.76 -1.15 -3.42
CA PHE A 39 12.58 -1.49 -4.21
C PHE A 39 11.38 -1.71 -3.31
N ILE A 40 10.22 -1.17 -3.67
CA ILE A 40 8.94 -1.46 -3.00
C ILE A 40 8.16 -2.41 -3.90
N VAL A 41 7.96 -3.66 -3.45
CA VAL A 41 7.41 -4.75 -4.26
C VAL A 41 6.13 -5.33 -3.63
N ALA A 42 5.27 -5.94 -4.45
CA ALA A 42 4.06 -6.62 -3.99
C ALA A 42 3.94 -8.06 -4.51
N ASP A 43 4.65 -8.38 -5.56
CA ASP A 43 4.66 -9.68 -6.20
C ASP A 43 5.89 -10.49 -5.77
N LEU A 44 5.71 -11.80 -5.54
CA LEU A 44 6.80 -12.67 -5.09
C LEU A 44 7.87 -12.89 -6.17
N GLY A 45 7.48 -12.92 -7.44
CA GLY A 45 8.42 -13.03 -8.56
C GLY A 45 9.28 -11.77 -8.68
N VAL A 46 8.68 -10.59 -8.43
CA VAL A 46 9.44 -9.33 -8.38
C VAL A 46 10.41 -9.31 -7.20
N LEU A 47 10.00 -9.82 -6.02
CA LEU A 47 10.88 -9.95 -4.86
C LEU A 47 12.09 -10.83 -5.20
N ASP A 48 11.86 -12.01 -5.74
CA ASP A 48 12.91 -12.95 -6.13
C ASP A 48 13.86 -12.36 -7.18
N ALA A 49 13.30 -11.70 -8.19
CA ALA A 49 14.08 -11.01 -9.22
C ALA A 49 14.94 -9.88 -8.64
N CYS A 50 14.41 -9.06 -7.72
CA CYS A 50 15.20 -8.02 -7.04
C CYS A 50 16.40 -8.62 -6.30
N LYS A 51 16.18 -9.70 -5.56
CA LYS A 51 17.24 -10.40 -4.83
C LYS A 51 18.29 -11.06 -5.76
N THR A 52 17.85 -11.51 -6.92
CA THR A 52 18.73 -12.15 -7.90
C THR A 52 19.57 -11.14 -8.68
N PHE A 53 18.96 -10.04 -9.12
CA PHE A 53 19.59 -9.10 -10.06
C PHE A 53 20.12 -7.83 -9.44
N ALA A 54 19.74 -7.53 -8.18
CA ALA A 54 20.23 -6.40 -7.41
C ALA A 54 20.30 -6.76 -5.90
N PRO A 55 21.12 -7.76 -5.50
CA PRO A 55 21.15 -8.32 -4.14
C PRO A 55 21.54 -7.31 -3.06
N ASP A 56 22.26 -6.26 -3.43
CA ASP A 56 22.75 -5.22 -2.51
C ASP A 56 21.71 -4.10 -2.27
N ILE A 57 20.58 -4.11 -2.99
CA ILE A 57 19.53 -3.12 -2.84
C ILE A 57 18.43 -3.69 -1.93
N ASP A 58 18.04 -2.92 -0.92
CA ASP A 58 17.00 -3.30 0.02
C ASP A 58 15.65 -3.53 -0.69
N VAL A 59 14.88 -4.52 -0.21
CA VAL A 59 13.52 -4.77 -0.69
C VAL A 59 12.52 -4.51 0.44
N HIS A 60 11.52 -3.68 0.14
CA HIS A 60 10.41 -3.36 1.02
C HIS A 60 9.12 -3.99 0.48
N MET A 61 8.42 -4.76 1.32
CA MET A 61 7.11 -5.31 0.94
C MET A 61 6.05 -4.21 0.99
N SER A 62 5.36 -4.01 -0.13
CA SER A 62 4.28 -3.03 -0.25
C SER A 62 3.07 -3.37 0.62
N THR A 63 2.29 -2.38 1.02
CA THR A 63 0.98 -2.58 1.63
C THR A 63 0.05 -3.46 0.79
N GLN A 64 0.22 -3.48 -0.53
CA GLN A 64 -0.54 -4.34 -1.44
C GLN A 64 -0.32 -5.84 -1.21
N THR A 65 0.71 -6.25 -0.46
CA THR A 65 0.86 -7.64 -0.04
C THR A 65 -0.14 -8.08 1.03
N GLY A 66 -0.80 -7.11 1.70
CA GLY A 66 -1.81 -7.40 2.70
C GLY A 66 -1.25 -7.93 4.01
N ILE A 67 -0.11 -7.41 4.46
CA ILE A 67 0.48 -7.82 5.73
C ILE A 67 -0.33 -7.24 6.88
N THR A 68 -1.07 -8.10 7.57
CA THR A 68 -1.96 -7.80 8.70
C THR A 68 -1.60 -8.53 9.99
N ASN A 69 -0.51 -9.32 9.99
CA ASN A 69 -0.13 -10.11 11.16
C ASN A 69 1.38 -10.39 11.18
N TRP A 70 1.88 -10.75 12.37
CA TRP A 70 3.29 -11.03 12.60
C TRP A 70 3.85 -12.22 11.80
N ALA A 71 3.01 -13.23 11.51
CA ALA A 71 3.48 -14.42 10.77
C ALA A 71 3.77 -14.07 9.31
N ALA A 72 2.91 -13.25 8.67
CA ALA A 72 3.14 -12.74 7.32
C ALA A 72 4.37 -11.81 7.27
N ALA A 73 4.53 -10.92 8.25
CA ALA A 73 5.69 -10.04 8.34
C ALA A 73 6.99 -10.82 8.50
N ARG A 74 7.00 -11.84 9.36
CA ARG A 74 8.17 -12.72 9.54
C ARG A 74 8.48 -13.55 8.30
N ALA A 75 7.46 -14.02 7.60
CA ALA A 75 7.65 -14.74 6.33
C ALA A 75 8.29 -13.83 5.27
N ALA A 76 7.84 -12.58 5.16
CA ALA A 76 8.44 -11.58 4.27
C ALA A 76 9.92 -11.33 4.63
N TYR A 77 10.25 -11.19 5.90
CA TYR A 77 11.62 -11.06 6.39
C TYR A 77 12.48 -12.27 6.00
N ASN A 78 11.98 -13.48 6.22
CA ASN A 78 12.69 -14.73 5.87
C ASN A 78 12.92 -14.85 4.35
N MET A 79 12.05 -14.27 3.53
CA MET A 79 12.24 -14.15 2.09
C MET A 79 13.22 -13.04 1.70
N GLY A 80 13.71 -12.26 2.67
CA GLY A 80 14.73 -11.24 2.51
C GLY A 80 14.21 -9.82 2.35
N ALA A 81 12.97 -9.55 2.74
CA ALA A 81 12.51 -8.18 2.86
C ALA A 81 13.18 -7.47 4.04
N LYS A 82 13.68 -6.26 3.81
CA LYS A 82 14.25 -5.40 4.85
C LYS A 82 13.15 -4.66 5.62
N ARG A 83 12.06 -4.31 4.93
CA ARG A 83 10.94 -3.55 5.49
C ARG A 83 9.62 -4.12 5.02
N VAL A 84 8.60 -4.01 5.87
CA VAL A 84 7.21 -4.30 5.52
C VAL A 84 6.35 -3.05 5.70
N VAL A 85 5.55 -2.72 4.68
CA VAL A 85 4.54 -1.68 4.76
C VAL A 85 3.23 -2.33 5.15
N LEU A 86 2.77 -2.06 6.35
CA LEU A 86 1.58 -2.69 6.92
C LEU A 86 0.31 -2.34 6.15
N ALA A 87 -0.67 -3.22 6.22
CA ALA A 87 -2.03 -2.92 5.82
C ALA A 87 -2.61 -1.82 6.74
N ARG A 88 -3.45 -0.94 6.17
CA ARG A 88 -4.03 0.20 6.88
C ARG A 88 -5.10 -0.20 7.90
N GLU A 89 -5.54 -1.42 7.81
CA GLU A 89 -6.61 -2.02 8.63
C GLU A 89 -6.13 -2.49 10.02
N MET A 90 -4.81 -2.43 10.29
CA MET A 90 -4.25 -2.86 11.57
C MET A 90 -4.48 -1.85 12.69
N THR A 91 -4.84 -2.36 13.86
CA THR A 91 -4.89 -1.57 15.10
C THR A 91 -3.49 -1.34 15.68
N LEU A 92 -3.34 -0.35 16.57
CA LEU A 92 -2.08 -0.12 17.28
C LEU A 92 -1.64 -1.35 18.10
N GLN A 93 -2.61 -2.07 18.68
CA GLN A 93 -2.33 -3.29 19.44
C GLN A 93 -1.81 -4.42 18.54
N ASP A 94 -2.36 -4.55 17.34
CA ASP A 94 -1.86 -5.52 16.34
C ASP A 94 -0.45 -5.18 15.89
N ILE A 95 -0.16 -3.89 15.69
CA ILE A 95 1.18 -3.41 15.31
C ILE A 95 2.19 -3.73 16.42
N ALA A 96 1.87 -3.43 17.68
CA ALA A 96 2.72 -3.75 18.82
C ALA A 96 2.95 -5.27 18.93
N THR A 97 1.89 -6.07 18.77
CA THR A 97 2.00 -7.54 18.78
C THR A 97 2.86 -8.05 17.62
N LEU A 98 2.76 -7.44 16.45
CA LEU A 98 3.58 -7.76 15.29
C LEU A 98 5.04 -7.43 15.58
N ARG A 99 5.32 -6.24 16.13
CA ARG A 99 6.69 -5.83 16.50
C ARG A 99 7.34 -6.81 17.48
N ASP A 100 6.64 -7.20 18.54
CA ASP A 100 7.14 -8.10 19.58
C ASP A 100 7.50 -9.50 19.04
N LYS A 101 6.83 -9.94 17.97
CA LYS A 101 6.98 -11.29 17.39
C LYS A 101 7.80 -11.34 16.11
N THR A 102 8.38 -10.22 15.71
CA THR A 102 9.26 -10.14 14.52
C THR A 102 10.68 -9.76 14.91
N PRO A 103 11.69 -10.11 14.08
CA PRO A 103 13.07 -9.71 14.34
C PRO A 103 13.20 -8.17 14.42
N PRO A 104 14.05 -7.66 15.32
CA PRO A 104 14.27 -6.22 15.47
C PRO A 104 14.87 -5.57 14.21
N GLU A 105 15.56 -6.36 13.39
CA GLU A 105 16.14 -5.93 12.11
C GLU A 105 15.12 -5.71 11.00
N LEU A 106 13.90 -6.26 11.15
CA LEU A 106 12.80 -5.99 10.24
C LEU A 106 12.23 -4.60 10.52
N GLU A 107 12.30 -3.72 9.56
CA GLU A 107 11.69 -2.40 9.65
C GLU A 107 10.18 -2.46 9.36
N ILE A 108 9.41 -1.76 10.17
CA ILE A 108 7.94 -1.66 10.05
C ILE A 108 7.58 -0.25 9.59
N GLU A 109 6.86 -0.17 8.48
CA GLU A 109 6.33 1.10 7.95
C GLU A 109 4.82 1.11 8.02
N ALA A 110 4.22 2.18 8.53
CA ALA A 110 2.77 2.37 8.59
C ALA A 110 2.35 3.67 7.94
N PHE A 111 1.18 3.67 7.28
CA PHE A 111 0.57 4.90 6.80
C PHE A 111 0.09 5.76 7.97
N VAL A 112 0.36 7.06 7.89
CA VAL A 112 -0.08 8.05 8.87
C VAL A 112 -0.95 9.12 8.23
N HIS A 113 -0.92 9.24 6.91
CA HIS A 113 -1.75 10.16 6.15
C HIS A 113 -2.03 9.60 4.77
N GLY A 114 -3.23 9.83 4.25
CA GLY A 114 -3.62 9.48 2.89
C GLY A 114 -5.01 8.90 2.77
N ALA A 115 -5.38 8.62 1.53
CA ALA A 115 -6.66 8.04 1.19
C ALA A 115 -6.77 6.59 1.65
N MET A 116 -7.75 6.28 2.50
CA MET A 116 -8.11 4.88 2.76
C MET A 116 -8.68 4.25 1.49
N CYS A 117 -8.37 2.98 1.25
CA CYS A 117 -8.98 2.18 0.20
C CYS A 117 -10.15 1.39 0.78
N MET A 118 -11.26 1.25 0.04
CA MET A 118 -12.37 0.39 0.44
C MET A 118 -12.00 -1.11 0.40
N SER A 119 -11.00 -1.47 -0.40
CA SER A 119 -10.51 -2.84 -0.48
C SER A 119 -9.29 -3.04 0.40
N VAL A 120 -9.23 -4.19 1.06
CA VAL A 120 -8.10 -4.54 1.91
C VAL A 120 -6.79 -4.36 1.13
N SER A 121 -5.89 -3.58 1.69
CA SER A 121 -4.55 -3.34 1.15
C SER A 121 -4.50 -2.83 -0.30
N GLY A 122 -5.57 -2.17 -0.77
CA GLY A 122 -5.61 -1.55 -2.09
C GLY A 122 -5.77 -2.51 -3.27
N ARG A 123 -6.08 -3.77 -3.06
CA ARG A 123 -6.37 -4.76 -4.13
C ARG A 123 -7.81 -4.64 -4.61
N CYS A 124 -8.08 -3.64 -5.46
CA CYS A 124 -9.42 -3.29 -5.89
C CYS A 124 -9.58 -3.36 -7.41
N LEU A 125 -10.65 -3.99 -7.88
CA LEU A 125 -11.04 -4.04 -9.29
C LEU A 125 -12.06 -2.97 -9.67
N LEU A 126 -12.64 -2.25 -8.69
CA LEU A 126 -13.75 -1.33 -8.93
C LEU A 126 -13.39 -0.22 -9.94
N SER A 127 -12.18 0.32 -9.85
CA SER A 127 -11.72 1.37 -10.76
C SER A 127 -11.60 0.88 -12.20
N ASN A 128 -11.15 -0.37 -12.39
CA ASN A 128 -11.12 -0.96 -13.73
C ASN A 128 -12.55 -1.17 -14.25
N TYR A 129 -13.43 -1.75 -13.44
CA TYR A 129 -14.80 -2.01 -13.81
C TYR A 129 -15.59 -0.73 -14.14
N MET A 130 -15.46 0.32 -13.32
CA MET A 130 -16.25 1.55 -13.43
C MET A 130 -15.68 2.57 -14.41
N ALA A 131 -14.36 2.59 -14.60
CA ALA A 131 -13.66 3.65 -15.34
C ALA A 131 -12.60 3.14 -16.33
N GLY A 132 -12.45 1.82 -16.51
CA GLY A 132 -11.43 1.24 -17.37
C GLY A 132 -9.98 1.55 -16.92
N ARG A 133 -9.79 1.96 -15.65
CA ARG A 133 -8.51 2.37 -15.09
C ARG A 133 -8.06 1.41 -14.01
N ASP A 134 -6.94 0.72 -14.24
CA ASP A 134 -6.45 -0.30 -13.33
C ASP A 134 -5.79 0.30 -12.07
N ALA A 135 -6.41 0.06 -10.92
CA ALA A 135 -5.90 0.51 -9.63
C ALA A 135 -4.55 -0.15 -9.27
N ASN A 136 -4.33 -1.42 -9.66
CA ASN A 136 -3.07 -2.12 -9.43
C ASN A 136 -1.90 -1.52 -10.22
N ARG A 137 -2.20 -0.78 -11.29
CA ARG A 137 -1.20 -0.07 -12.12
C ARG A 137 -1.06 1.42 -11.75
N GLY A 138 -1.53 1.80 -10.58
CA GLY A 138 -1.45 3.19 -10.10
C GLY A 138 -2.40 4.16 -10.80
N GLN A 139 -3.40 3.66 -11.55
CA GLN A 139 -4.35 4.46 -12.33
C GLN A 139 -5.74 4.56 -11.66
N CYS A 140 -5.82 4.35 -10.35
CA CYS A 140 -7.09 4.39 -9.63
C CYS A 140 -7.84 5.70 -9.83
N ALA A 141 -9.07 5.63 -10.36
CA ALA A 141 -9.98 6.77 -10.52
C ALA A 141 -10.71 7.14 -9.22
N GLN A 142 -10.50 6.38 -8.14
CA GLN A 142 -11.16 6.54 -6.84
C GLN A 142 -12.70 6.50 -6.91
N PRO A 143 -13.33 5.55 -7.64
CA PRO A 143 -14.77 5.49 -7.75
C PRO A 143 -15.46 5.25 -6.40
N CYS A 144 -14.79 4.64 -5.43
CA CYS A 144 -15.31 4.48 -4.07
C CYS A 144 -15.60 5.81 -3.34
N ARG A 145 -15.18 6.95 -3.90
CA ARG A 145 -15.40 8.31 -3.36
C ARG A 145 -16.42 9.11 -4.16
N TRP A 146 -17.01 8.52 -5.20
CA TRP A 146 -18.08 9.15 -5.94
C TRP A 146 -19.40 9.03 -5.16
N LYS A 147 -20.34 9.92 -5.44
CA LYS A 147 -21.69 9.79 -4.91
C LYS A 147 -22.46 8.74 -5.70
N TYR A 148 -23.11 7.86 -4.99
CA TYR A 148 -23.94 6.80 -5.57
C TYR A 148 -25.32 6.83 -4.96
N TYR A 149 -26.26 6.38 -5.79
CA TYR A 149 -27.63 6.08 -5.37
C TYR A 149 -27.97 4.67 -5.84
N LEU A 150 -28.59 3.88 -4.98
CA LEU A 150 -29.18 2.62 -5.37
C LEU A 150 -30.55 2.87 -5.99
N SER A 151 -30.82 2.22 -7.11
CA SER A 151 -32.13 2.13 -7.71
C SER A 151 -32.53 0.66 -7.79
N GLU A 152 -33.73 0.34 -7.37
CA GLU A 152 -34.28 -0.99 -7.46
C GLU A 152 -35.12 -1.09 -8.75
N GLU A 153 -34.95 -2.20 -9.51
CA GLU A 153 -35.52 -2.36 -10.86
C GLU A 153 -37.01 -2.21 -10.93
N THR A 154 -37.73 -2.71 -9.91
CA THR A 154 -39.21 -2.65 -9.86
C THR A 154 -39.74 -1.31 -9.33
N ARG A 155 -38.85 -0.40 -8.89
CA ARG A 155 -39.18 0.93 -8.35
C ARG A 155 -38.43 2.04 -9.07
N PRO A 156 -38.64 2.18 -10.38
CA PRO A 156 -37.92 3.18 -11.18
C PRO A 156 -38.24 4.59 -10.66
N GLY A 157 -37.17 5.41 -10.51
CA GLY A 157 -37.29 6.78 -10.02
C GLY A 157 -37.16 6.94 -8.50
N GLN A 158 -37.12 5.85 -7.73
CA GLN A 158 -36.78 5.88 -6.30
C GLN A 158 -35.29 5.65 -6.13
N LEU A 159 -34.57 6.66 -5.63
CA LEU A 159 -33.13 6.62 -5.38
C LEU A 159 -32.89 6.49 -3.87
N TYR A 160 -32.02 5.55 -3.52
CA TYR A 160 -31.56 5.36 -2.14
C TYR A 160 -30.11 5.81 -2.04
N GLU A 161 -29.85 6.81 -1.21
CA GLU A 161 -28.48 7.28 -0.98
C GLU A 161 -27.66 6.22 -0.28
N ILE A 162 -26.42 6.10 -0.69
CA ILE A 162 -25.44 5.20 -0.08
C ILE A 162 -24.48 6.03 0.75
N GLY A 163 -24.38 5.74 2.04
CA GLY A 163 -23.51 6.44 2.98
C GLY A 163 -22.91 5.51 4.04
N GLU A 164 -22.28 6.05 5.05
CA GLU A 164 -21.70 5.34 6.19
C GLU A 164 -22.09 6.05 7.50
N ASN A 165 -22.35 5.26 8.54
CA ASN A 165 -22.55 5.77 9.90
C ASN A 165 -21.90 4.85 10.94
N GLU A 166 -22.02 5.18 12.23
CA GLU A 166 -21.39 4.48 13.35
C GLU A 166 -21.80 2.98 13.47
N ASN A 167 -22.83 2.54 12.76
CA ASN A 167 -23.40 1.19 12.84
C ASN A 167 -23.11 0.29 11.62
N GLY A 168 -22.41 0.81 10.60
CA GLY A 168 -22.04 0.02 9.43
C GLY A 168 -21.77 0.82 8.18
N SER A 169 -21.00 0.20 7.29
CA SER A 169 -20.64 0.77 6.00
C SER A 169 -21.77 0.63 5.02
N TYR A 170 -22.18 1.73 4.49
CA TYR A 170 -22.90 1.81 3.25
C TYR A 170 -21.87 1.84 2.13
N ILE A 171 -21.92 0.93 1.22
CA ILE A 171 -21.00 0.68 0.13
C ILE A 171 -20.33 1.98 -0.37
N LEU A 172 -18.98 2.05 -0.35
CA LEU A 172 -18.14 2.96 -1.12
C LEU A 172 -17.71 4.31 -0.47
N ASN A 173 -17.72 4.50 0.82
CA ASN A 173 -17.15 5.72 1.39
C ASN A 173 -15.89 5.45 2.22
N ALA A 174 -14.73 5.46 1.57
CA ALA A 174 -13.45 5.41 2.27
C ALA A 174 -13.04 6.83 2.72
N ASN A 175 -12.94 7.04 4.04
CA ASN A 175 -12.42 8.27 4.63
C ASN A 175 -10.92 8.46 4.38
N ASP A 176 -10.44 9.68 4.51
CA ASP A 176 -9.01 9.95 4.54
C ASP A 176 -8.45 9.67 5.95
N MET A 177 -7.28 9.05 5.98
CA MET A 177 -6.54 8.85 7.22
C MET A 177 -5.72 10.10 7.54
N CYS A 178 -5.80 10.57 8.77
CA CYS A 178 -4.86 11.53 9.32
C CYS A 178 -4.61 11.16 10.79
N THR A 179 -3.45 10.65 11.08
CA THR A 179 -3.05 10.21 12.43
C THR A 179 -2.09 11.18 13.11
N ALA A 180 -1.96 12.41 12.60
CA ALA A 180 -1.06 13.41 13.17
C ALA A 180 -1.21 13.59 14.68
N PRO A 181 -2.43 13.57 15.28
CA PRO A 181 -2.61 13.65 16.72
C PRO A 181 -2.12 12.43 17.53
N PHE A 182 -1.78 11.32 16.87
CA PHE A 182 -1.48 10.03 17.49
C PHE A 182 -0.11 9.46 17.06
N LEU A 183 0.79 10.30 16.53
CA LEU A 183 2.08 9.85 16.01
C LEU A 183 2.96 9.22 17.10
N ASP A 184 2.90 9.73 18.32
CA ASP A 184 3.58 9.18 19.47
C ASP A 184 3.13 7.75 19.79
N LEU A 185 1.82 7.47 19.71
CA LEU A 185 1.28 6.13 19.91
C LEU A 185 1.71 5.16 18.82
N ILE A 186 1.78 5.63 17.57
CA ILE A 186 2.25 4.83 16.43
C ILE A 186 3.73 4.49 16.59
N CYS A 187 4.56 5.45 16.94
CA CYS A 187 5.98 5.22 17.19
C CYS A 187 6.20 4.27 18.38
N ASN A 188 5.43 4.46 19.47
CA ASN A 188 5.50 3.58 20.65
C ASN A 188 5.03 2.14 20.36
N ALA A 189 4.17 1.93 19.36
CA ALA A 189 3.80 0.61 18.88
C ALA A 189 4.92 -0.10 18.10
N GLY A 190 6.05 0.57 17.85
CA GLY A 190 7.24 -0.01 17.23
C GLY A 190 7.31 0.17 15.71
N VAL A 191 6.69 1.23 15.19
CA VAL A 191 6.81 1.63 13.78
C VAL A 191 8.10 2.40 13.57
N ASP A 192 8.91 1.98 12.58
CA ASP A 192 10.19 2.58 12.24
C ASP A 192 10.07 3.68 11.17
N SER A 193 9.03 3.62 10.34
CA SER A 193 8.84 4.53 9.20
C SER A 193 7.38 4.96 9.07
N LEU A 194 7.17 6.27 8.98
CA LEU A 194 5.85 6.89 8.83
C LEU A 194 5.61 7.25 7.36
N LYS A 195 4.55 6.71 6.76
CA LYS A 195 4.25 6.90 5.35
C LYS A 195 3.13 7.91 5.13
N ILE A 196 3.43 8.93 4.34
CA ILE A 196 2.45 9.91 3.86
C ILE A 196 2.14 9.59 2.40
N GLU A 197 0.86 9.53 2.05
CA GLU A 197 0.40 9.37 0.68
C GLU A 197 -0.39 10.59 0.24
N GLY A 198 -0.10 11.05 -0.98
CA GLY A 198 -0.79 12.18 -1.59
C GLY A 198 -0.48 12.33 -3.08
N ARG A 199 0.08 11.29 -3.72
CA ARG A 199 0.54 11.35 -5.13
C ARG A 199 -0.50 11.88 -6.10
N ALA A 200 -1.77 11.51 -5.93
CA ALA A 200 -2.88 11.92 -6.80
C ALA A 200 -3.67 13.11 -6.21
N LYS A 201 -3.14 13.77 -5.21
CA LYS A 201 -3.79 14.87 -4.50
C LYS A 201 -3.06 16.19 -4.74
N THR A 202 -3.67 17.28 -4.29
CA THR A 202 -3.04 18.60 -4.32
C THR A 202 -1.92 18.69 -3.28
N PHE A 203 -1.03 19.64 -3.45
CA PHE A 203 0.07 19.88 -2.52
C PHE A 203 -0.41 20.31 -1.11
N TYR A 204 -1.60 20.89 -0.98
CA TYR A 204 -2.24 21.19 0.30
C TYR A 204 -2.75 19.95 1.04
N TYR A 205 -2.91 18.84 0.36
CA TYR A 205 -3.36 17.61 0.98
C TYR A 205 -2.24 16.92 1.77
N VAL A 206 -1.00 17.05 1.32
CA VAL A 206 0.20 16.47 1.92
C VAL A 206 0.87 17.46 2.87
#